data_e28793b9caa190fecb813bc927cf2b15
#
_entry.id   e28793b9caa190fecb813bc927cf2b15
#
_cell.length_a   1.000
_cell.length_b   1.000
_cell.length_c   1.000
_cell.angle_alpha   90.00
_cell.angle_beta   90.00
_cell.angle_gamma   90.00
#
_symmetry.space_group_name_H-M   'P 1'
#
loop_
_entity.id
_entity.type
_entity.pdbx_description
1 polymer ?
#
loop_
_entity_poly.entity_id
_entity_poly.type
_entity_poly.pdbx_seq_one_letter_code
_entity_poly.pdbx_strand_id
1 'polypeptide(L)'
;MIGLYTVPGTDHTRFYGKDGRHQGGEVQIGSDWYDFDTGSGRMKKEQLVEYDSDVIRYLGADGKAMRGTFSFANAVFTADQDGNILKTVLNGVPLYRQTDLRWAARRIRGLSFSASGCVPTVLASVISAADGAVPLPFDVGCMLADANLMNVNRAGAGGDGCVYIAKRYQISIEGNLSIERARKILREGGVLCCAMNPGIFTAPGYTHEIFVMNYDNGRVFVHDPYGYAADGWYSLETLYAQQSNDAWDRSSGGPIFGFFNKRIVRSTAG
;
A
#
# COMPACT_ATOMS: atom_id res chain seq x y z
N MET A 1 32.37 -24.49 11.60
CA MET A 1 31.47 -23.77 12.57
C MET A 1 30.06 -23.90 12.00
N ILE A 2 29.09 -24.29 12.78
CA ILE A 2 27.69 -24.35 12.35
C ILE A 2 26.93 -23.33 13.21
N GLY A 3 26.10 -22.50 12.62
CA GLY A 3 25.26 -21.54 13.34
C GLY A 3 25.54 -20.08 13.00
N LEU A 4 24.96 -19.19 13.82
CA LEU A 4 25.12 -17.74 13.68
C LEU A 4 26.54 -17.32 14.09
N TYR A 5 27.13 -16.47 13.27
CA TYR A 5 28.43 -15.88 13.52
C TYR A 5 28.43 -14.39 13.16
N THR A 6 28.75 -13.54 14.10
CA THR A 6 28.93 -12.10 13.86
C THR A 6 30.40 -11.85 13.51
N VAL A 7 30.65 -11.23 12.37
CA VAL A 7 31.98 -10.91 11.88
C VAL A 7 32.61 -9.86 12.81
N PRO A 8 33.79 -10.15 13.43
CA PRO A 8 34.40 -9.22 14.39
C PRO A 8 34.62 -7.82 13.80
N GLY A 9 34.32 -6.80 14.59
CA GLY A 9 34.44 -5.40 14.20
C GLY A 9 33.34 -4.88 13.27
N THR A 10 32.28 -5.67 13.05
CA THR A 10 31.13 -5.30 12.22
C THR A 10 29.82 -5.69 12.89
N ASP A 11 28.70 -5.20 12.35
CA ASP A 11 27.34 -5.62 12.71
C ASP A 11 26.83 -6.78 11.84
N HIS A 12 27.72 -7.36 11.01
CA HIS A 12 27.35 -8.38 10.03
C HIS A 12 27.27 -9.76 10.67
N THR A 13 26.05 -10.29 10.77
CA THR A 13 25.81 -11.66 11.19
C THR A 13 25.53 -12.54 9.96
N ARG A 14 26.10 -13.73 9.94
CA ARG A 14 25.91 -14.78 8.92
C ARG A 14 25.52 -16.09 9.57
N PHE A 15 24.81 -16.93 8.84
CA PHE A 15 24.57 -18.31 9.25
C PHE A 15 25.44 -19.25 8.40
N TYR A 16 26.17 -20.14 9.07
CA TYR A 16 27.01 -21.16 8.42
C TYR A 16 26.39 -22.54 8.59
N GLY A 17 26.25 -23.24 7.46
CA GLY A 17 25.74 -24.61 7.42
C GLY A 17 26.81 -25.64 7.80
N LYS A 18 26.42 -26.93 7.73
CA LYS A 18 27.31 -28.06 8.02
C LYS A 18 28.52 -28.15 7.09
N ASP A 19 28.39 -27.61 5.89
CA ASP A 19 29.45 -27.55 4.86
C ASP A 19 30.47 -26.41 5.10
N GLY A 20 30.29 -25.62 6.15
CA GLY A 20 31.14 -24.48 6.49
C GLY A 20 30.93 -23.24 5.61
N ARG A 21 29.93 -23.25 4.71
CA ARG A 21 29.60 -22.11 3.87
C ARG A 21 28.48 -21.27 4.50
N HIS A 22 28.49 -19.95 4.26
CA HIS A 22 27.35 -19.13 4.64
C HIS A 22 26.14 -19.49 3.78
N GLN A 23 24.97 -19.45 4.38
CA GLN A 23 23.70 -19.66 3.71
C GLN A 23 23.00 -18.31 3.47
N GLY A 24 22.36 -18.17 2.31
CA GLY A 24 21.46 -17.06 1.98
C GLY A 24 20.01 -17.53 1.97
N GLY A 25 19.08 -16.56 1.96
CA GLY A 25 17.65 -16.82 1.97
C GLY A 25 17.11 -17.14 3.36
N GLU A 26 15.95 -17.76 3.39
CA GLU A 26 15.21 -18.09 4.61
C GLU A 26 15.86 -19.27 5.35
N VAL A 27 16.07 -19.11 6.66
CA VAL A 27 16.66 -20.14 7.53
C VAL A 27 15.90 -20.23 8.84
N GLN A 28 15.48 -21.44 9.22
CA GLN A 28 14.90 -21.69 10.54
C GLN A 28 16.00 -22.19 11.50
N ILE A 29 16.12 -21.50 12.65
CA ILE A 29 17.08 -21.85 13.70
C ILE A 29 16.29 -22.05 15.00
N GLY A 30 16.14 -23.28 15.43
CA GLY A 30 15.22 -23.61 16.52
C GLY A 30 13.79 -23.36 16.09
N SER A 31 13.07 -22.52 16.83
CA SER A 31 11.73 -22.08 16.48
C SER A 31 11.73 -20.77 15.67
N ASP A 32 12.85 -20.08 15.55
CA ASP A 32 12.89 -18.72 14.98
C ASP A 32 13.26 -18.75 13.49
N TRP A 33 12.58 -17.90 12.71
CA TRP A 33 12.86 -17.67 11.30
C TRP A 33 13.75 -16.44 11.12
N TYR A 34 14.72 -16.55 10.23
CA TYR A 34 15.68 -15.51 9.83
C TYR A 34 15.74 -15.45 8.30
N ASP A 35 16.24 -14.36 7.75
CA ASP A 35 16.59 -14.26 6.34
C ASP A 35 17.96 -13.63 6.15
N PHE A 36 18.72 -14.16 5.19
CA PHE A 36 20.07 -13.73 4.87
C PHE A 36 20.13 -13.36 3.39
N ASP A 37 20.81 -12.26 3.09
CA ASP A 37 21.09 -11.87 1.71
C ASP A 37 21.85 -13.00 0.97
N THR A 38 21.34 -13.41 -0.18
CA THR A 38 21.85 -14.57 -0.91
C THR A 38 23.27 -14.37 -1.47
N GLY A 39 23.64 -13.12 -1.79
CA GLY A 39 24.98 -12.81 -2.32
C GLY A 39 26.03 -12.67 -1.22
N SER A 40 25.72 -11.87 -0.20
CA SER A 40 26.69 -11.54 0.87
C SER A 40 26.59 -12.45 2.11
N GLY A 41 25.49 -13.19 2.25
CA GLY A 41 25.18 -13.98 3.44
C GLY A 41 24.85 -13.14 4.69
N ARG A 42 24.63 -11.82 4.54
CA ARG A 42 24.32 -10.95 5.66
C ARG A 42 22.89 -11.14 6.17
N MET A 43 22.71 -11.21 7.47
CA MET A 43 21.40 -11.25 8.10
C MET A 43 20.61 -9.96 7.78
N LYS A 44 19.40 -10.13 7.26
CA LYS A 44 18.46 -9.03 7.08
C LYS A 44 17.84 -8.65 8.43
N LYS A 45 17.64 -7.37 8.67
CA LYS A 45 17.09 -6.81 9.93
C LYS A 45 16.22 -5.61 9.64
N GLU A 46 15.25 -5.33 10.52
CA GLU A 46 14.39 -4.13 10.52
C GLU A 46 13.71 -3.87 9.17
N GLN A 47 13.26 -4.93 8.51
CA GLN A 47 12.62 -4.85 7.21
C GLN A 47 11.56 -5.94 7.00
N LEU A 48 10.62 -5.67 6.11
CA LEU A 48 9.72 -6.68 5.56
C LEU A 48 10.45 -7.49 4.49
N VAL A 49 10.22 -8.80 4.51
CA VAL A 49 10.65 -9.73 3.47
C VAL A 49 9.43 -10.41 2.89
N GLU A 50 9.26 -10.28 1.58
CA GLU A 50 8.21 -10.95 0.81
C GLU A 50 8.78 -12.23 0.21
N TYR A 51 8.09 -13.34 0.43
CA TYR A 51 8.44 -14.67 -0.11
C TYR A 51 7.44 -15.08 -1.22
N ASP A 52 7.87 -15.93 -2.14
CA ASP A 52 7.04 -16.41 -3.26
C ASP A 52 5.82 -17.23 -2.78
N SER A 53 5.93 -17.85 -1.60
CA SER A 53 4.90 -18.68 -0.97
C SER A 53 3.72 -17.90 -0.35
N ASP A 54 3.51 -16.63 -0.69
CA ASP A 54 2.53 -15.72 -0.05
C ASP A 54 2.81 -15.47 1.45
N VAL A 55 4.02 -15.74 1.91
CA VAL A 55 4.50 -15.41 3.25
C VAL A 55 5.13 -14.03 3.24
N ILE A 56 4.79 -13.20 4.22
CA ILE A 56 5.42 -11.89 4.46
C ILE A 56 5.81 -11.84 5.93
N ARG A 57 7.09 -11.59 6.22
CA ARG A 57 7.60 -11.46 7.59
C ARG A 57 8.28 -10.12 7.80
N TYR A 58 8.18 -9.60 9.00
CA TYR A 58 9.01 -8.49 9.46
C TYR A 58 10.14 -9.05 10.32
N LEU A 59 11.37 -8.75 9.94
CA LEU A 59 12.56 -9.12 10.67
C LEU A 59 12.92 -7.99 11.65
N GLY A 60 12.97 -8.31 12.95
CA GLY A 60 13.29 -7.34 13.97
C GLY A 60 14.79 -6.95 14.00
N ALA A 61 15.18 -6.15 14.99
CA ALA A 61 16.57 -5.69 15.16
C ALA A 61 17.57 -6.84 15.42
N ASP A 62 17.09 -7.95 15.97
CA ASP A 62 17.87 -9.17 16.18
C ASP A 62 17.86 -10.11 14.95
N GLY A 63 17.16 -9.74 13.87
CA GLY A 63 17.01 -10.50 12.64
C GLY A 63 15.97 -11.60 12.70
N LYS A 64 15.26 -11.78 13.82
CA LYS A 64 14.20 -12.78 13.94
C LYS A 64 12.91 -12.26 13.31
N ALA A 65 12.14 -13.17 12.71
CA ALA A 65 10.77 -12.89 12.33
C ALA A 65 9.92 -12.55 13.57
N MET A 66 9.33 -11.36 13.56
CA MET A 66 8.46 -10.90 14.65
C MET A 66 7.16 -11.70 14.66
N ARG A 67 6.63 -11.95 15.87
CA ARG A 67 5.39 -12.69 16.13
C ARG A 67 4.42 -11.87 16.97
N GLY A 68 3.15 -12.23 16.95
CA GLY A 68 2.12 -11.50 17.69
C GLY A 68 1.93 -10.09 17.16
N THR A 69 1.60 -9.16 18.03
CA THR A 69 1.34 -7.76 17.60
C THR A 69 2.54 -6.87 17.88
N PHE A 70 2.96 -6.13 16.87
CA PHE A 70 4.07 -5.18 16.95
C PHE A 70 3.80 -3.96 16.06
N SER A 71 4.50 -2.84 16.32
CA SER A 71 4.38 -1.61 15.56
C SER A 71 5.70 -1.29 14.85
N PHE A 72 5.61 -0.88 13.59
CA PHE A 72 6.73 -0.36 12.83
C PHE A 72 6.25 0.74 11.86
N ALA A 73 7.01 1.84 11.79
CA ALA A 73 6.60 3.05 11.09
C ALA A 73 5.22 3.54 11.57
N ASN A 74 4.27 3.73 10.67
CA ASN A 74 2.88 4.10 11.01
C ASN A 74 1.91 2.91 10.96
N ALA A 75 2.41 1.68 11.02
CA ALA A 75 1.60 0.48 10.94
C ALA A 75 1.69 -0.36 12.21
N VAL A 76 0.59 -1.03 12.55
CA VAL A 76 0.51 -2.11 13.53
C VAL A 76 0.30 -3.41 12.76
N PHE A 77 1.19 -4.35 12.98
CA PHE A 77 1.16 -5.68 12.36
C PHE A 77 0.75 -6.73 13.39
N THR A 78 0.05 -7.76 12.95
CA THR A 78 -0.15 -8.98 13.71
C THR A 78 0.31 -10.16 12.88
N ALA A 79 1.25 -10.95 13.43
CA ALA A 79 1.81 -12.12 12.79
C ALA A 79 1.50 -13.39 13.59
N ASP A 80 1.46 -14.52 12.90
CA ASP A 80 1.28 -15.85 13.49
C ASP A 80 2.55 -16.37 14.18
N GLN A 81 2.51 -17.65 14.61
CA GLN A 81 3.63 -18.30 15.31
C GLN A 81 4.87 -18.51 14.43
N ASP A 82 4.71 -18.49 13.11
CA ASP A 82 5.80 -18.55 12.13
C ASP A 82 6.27 -17.17 11.67
N GLY A 83 5.69 -16.09 12.23
CA GLY A 83 6.00 -14.71 11.90
C GLY A 83 5.34 -14.20 10.60
N ASN A 84 4.39 -14.97 10.00
CA ASN A 84 3.70 -14.52 8.81
C ASN A 84 2.64 -13.48 9.15
N ILE A 85 2.69 -12.30 8.51
CA ILE A 85 1.77 -11.19 8.76
C ILE A 85 0.38 -11.54 8.26
N LEU A 86 -0.59 -11.54 9.18
CA LEU A 86 -2.00 -11.82 8.93
C LEU A 86 -2.87 -10.57 8.96
N LYS A 87 -2.42 -9.53 9.67
CA LYS A 87 -3.14 -8.28 9.81
C LYS A 87 -2.20 -7.10 9.80
N THR A 88 -2.65 -6.01 9.15
CA THR A 88 -1.94 -4.74 9.08
C THR A 88 -2.94 -3.60 9.23
N VAL A 89 -2.68 -2.68 10.15
CA VAL A 89 -3.51 -1.49 10.41
C VAL A 89 -2.62 -0.26 10.39
N LEU A 90 -2.93 0.68 9.50
CA LEU A 90 -2.25 1.98 9.41
C LEU A 90 -2.85 2.97 10.42
N ASN A 91 -1.98 3.73 11.08
CA ASN A 91 -2.36 4.77 12.03
C ASN A 91 -2.16 6.16 11.43
N GLY A 92 -3.02 7.11 11.82
CA GLY A 92 -2.86 8.53 11.49
C GLY A 92 -3.12 8.87 10.01
N VAL A 93 -3.79 8.01 9.27
CA VAL A 93 -4.18 8.28 7.87
C VAL A 93 -5.51 9.02 7.86
N PRO A 94 -5.58 10.25 7.34
CA PRO A 94 -6.84 10.99 7.27
C PRO A 94 -7.78 10.35 6.24
N LEU A 95 -9.05 10.23 6.62
CA LEU A 95 -10.14 9.77 5.76
C LEU A 95 -10.93 10.99 5.30
N TYR A 96 -10.49 11.59 4.20
CA TYR A 96 -11.10 12.82 3.68
C TYR A 96 -12.37 12.53 2.90
N ARG A 97 -13.33 13.47 2.97
CA ARG A 97 -14.54 13.49 2.12
C ARG A 97 -14.45 14.58 1.06
N GLN A 98 -14.73 14.26 -0.21
CA GLN A 98 -14.84 15.28 -1.26
C GLN A 98 -16.01 16.24 -1.03
N THR A 99 -16.98 15.82 -0.25
CA THR A 99 -18.16 16.59 0.14
C THR A 99 -17.96 17.47 1.39
N ASP A 100 -16.76 17.50 1.98
CA ASP A 100 -16.45 18.33 3.15
C ASP A 100 -16.64 19.83 2.82
N LEU A 101 -17.37 20.54 3.70
CA LEU A 101 -17.74 21.95 3.50
C LEU A 101 -16.54 22.89 3.30
N ARG A 102 -15.35 22.51 3.76
CA ARG A 102 -14.12 23.30 3.58
C ARG A 102 -13.72 23.47 2.12
N TRP A 103 -14.12 22.51 1.25
CA TRP A 103 -13.75 22.52 -0.18
C TRP A 103 -14.85 22.10 -1.14
N ALA A 104 -15.94 21.48 -0.71
CA ALA A 104 -16.98 20.91 -1.58
C ALA A 104 -17.50 21.88 -2.64
N ALA A 105 -17.75 23.14 -2.26
CA ALA A 105 -18.26 24.18 -3.17
C ALA A 105 -17.16 24.88 -3.98
N ARG A 106 -15.87 24.69 -3.63
CA ARG A 106 -14.76 25.28 -4.37
C ARG A 106 -14.69 24.65 -5.77
N ARG A 107 -14.16 25.39 -6.72
CA ARG A 107 -14.15 24.96 -8.13
C ARG A 107 -12.73 24.74 -8.62
N ILE A 108 -12.59 23.65 -9.41
CA ILE A 108 -11.38 23.36 -10.20
C ILE A 108 -11.85 23.26 -11.66
N ARG A 109 -11.28 24.08 -12.55
CA ARG A 109 -11.67 24.16 -13.97
C ARG A 109 -13.18 24.29 -14.20
N GLY A 110 -13.87 25.01 -13.31
CA GLY A 110 -15.32 25.25 -13.44
C GLY A 110 -16.22 24.20 -12.77
N LEU A 111 -15.72 23.03 -12.41
CA LEU A 111 -16.47 21.99 -11.70
C LEU A 111 -16.34 22.16 -10.17
N SER A 112 -17.43 21.91 -9.42
CA SER A 112 -17.34 21.87 -7.97
C SER A 112 -16.49 20.69 -7.53
N PHE A 113 -15.74 20.86 -6.45
CA PHE A 113 -14.91 19.79 -5.92
C PHE A 113 -15.73 18.58 -5.47
N SER A 114 -16.92 18.81 -4.91
CA SER A 114 -17.85 17.73 -4.57
C SER A 114 -18.24 16.86 -5.77
N ALA A 115 -18.25 17.39 -6.99
CA ALA A 115 -18.63 16.65 -8.19
C ALA A 115 -17.42 15.99 -8.89
N SER A 116 -16.19 16.47 -8.68
CA SER A 116 -15.01 16.06 -9.45
C SER A 116 -13.81 15.65 -8.60
N GLY A 117 -13.98 15.63 -7.29
CA GLY A 117 -12.88 15.53 -6.32
C GLY A 117 -12.56 14.12 -5.80
N CYS A 118 -13.13 13.04 -6.36
CA CYS A 118 -12.87 11.69 -5.83
C CYS A 118 -11.38 11.32 -5.88
N VAL A 119 -10.77 11.39 -7.05
CA VAL A 119 -9.33 11.06 -7.22
C VAL A 119 -8.42 11.92 -6.35
N PRO A 120 -8.47 13.28 -6.37
CA PRO A 120 -7.62 14.07 -5.51
C PRO A 120 -7.89 13.85 -4.01
N THR A 121 -9.10 13.49 -3.61
CA THR A 121 -9.43 13.17 -2.22
C THR A 121 -8.77 11.86 -1.79
N VAL A 122 -8.87 10.82 -2.60
CA VAL A 122 -8.20 9.55 -2.37
C VAL A 122 -6.68 9.73 -2.35
N LEU A 123 -6.13 10.46 -3.32
CA LEU A 123 -4.68 10.70 -3.41
C LEU A 123 -4.14 11.51 -2.21
N ALA A 124 -4.93 12.40 -1.61
CA ALA A 124 -4.51 13.07 -0.36
C ALA A 124 -4.34 12.06 0.79
N SER A 125 -5.24 11.08 0.92
CA SER A 125 -5.10 9.98 1.88
C SER A 125 -3.94 9.05 1.54
N VAL A 126 -3.73 8.73 0.25
CA VAL A 126 -2.58 7.95 -0.24
C VAL A 126 -1.25 8.61 0.14
N ILE A 127 -1.11 9.91 -0.11
CA ILE A 127 0.11 10.66 0.26
C ILE A 127 0.35 10.56 1.76
N SER A 128 -0.69 10.74 2.57
CA SER A 128 -0.56 10.66 4.02
C SER A 128 -0.17 9.27 4.50
N ALA A 129 -0.72 8.22 3.90
CA ALA A 129 -0.38 6.84 4.24
C ALA A 129 1.05 6.48 3.86
N ALA A 130 1.45 6.81 2.63
CA ALA A 130 2.69 6.33 2.03
C ALA A 130 3.90 7.23 2.31
N ASP A 131 3.71 8.54 2.37
CA ASP A 131 4.77 9.54 2.56
C ASP A 131 4.80 10.13 3.98
N GLY A 132 3.63 10.36 4.57
CA GLY A 132 3.47 11.04 5.86
C GLY A 132 3.17 12.54 5.74
N ALA A 133 3.23 13.14 4.57
CA ALA A 133 2.71 14.47 4.34
C ALA A 133 1.17 14.47 4.44
N VAL A 134 0.57 15.58 4.86
CA VAL A 134 -0.87 15.68 5.08
C VAL A 134 -1.46 16.81 4.21
N PRO A 135 -1.46 16.66 2.87
CA PRO A 135 -2.03 17.66 1.99
C PRO A 135 -3.55 17.67 2.10
N LEU A 136 -4.17 18.82 1.84
CA LEU A 136 -5.62 18.89 1.73
C LEU A 136 -6.07 18.39 0.35
N PRO A 137 -7.22 17.70 0.25
CA PRO A 137 -7.77 17.20 -1.01
C PRO A 137 -7.86 18.25 -2.12
N PHE A 138 -8.29 19.46 -1.78
CA PHE A 138 -8.41 20.54 -2.75
C PHE A 138 -7.04 20.97 -3.32
N ASP A 139 -6.00 20.99 -2.50
CA ASP A 139 -4.65 21.34 -2.95
C ASP A 139 -4.09 20.27 -3.88
N VAL A 140 -4.37 18.99 -3.62
CA VAL A 140 -4.03 17.89 -4.55
C VAL A 140 -4.80 18.07 -5.87
N GLY A 141 -6.07 18.45 -5.81
CA GLY A 141 -6.86 18.77 -7.01
C GLY A 141 -6.28 19.92 -7.82
N CYS A 142 -5.79 20.99 -7.17
CA CYS A 142 -5.08 22.09 -7.83
C CYS A 142 -3.78 21.60 -8.49
N MET A 143 -2.99 20.77 -7.81
CA MET A 143 -1.76 20.18 -8.39
C MET A 143 -2.06 19.37 -9.67
N LEU A 144 -3.14 18.58 -9.67
CA LEU A 144 -3.57 17.82 -10.84
C LEU A 144 -4.07 18.74 -11.97
N ALA A 145 -4.76 19.83 -11.64
CA ALA A 145 -5.24 20.81 -12.61
C ALA A 145 -4.09 21.57 -13.26
N ASP A 146 -3.09 21.99 -12.48
CA ASP A 146 -1.88 22.66 -12.96
C ASP A 146 -1.07 21.78 -13.91
N ALA A 147 -1.07 20.46 -13.64
CA ALA A 147 -0.46 19.45 -14.50
C ALA A 147 -1.33 19.06 -15.70
N ASN A 148 -2.49 19.71 -15.89
CA ASN A 148 -3.47 19.40 -16.95
C ASN A 148 -4.08 17.98 -16.86
N LEU A 149 -4.18 17.42 -15.66
CA LEU A 149 -4.70 16.07 -15.40
C LEU A 149 -6.13 16.05 -14.86
N MET A 150 -6.75 17.22 -14.62
CA MET A 150 -8.18 17.34 -14.33
C MET A 150 -8.97 17.56 -15.60
N ASN A 151 -9.86 16.64 -15.94
CA ASN A 151 -10.67 16.68 -17.17
C ASN A 151 -12.09 17.14 -16.87
N VAL A 152 -12.51 18.25 -17.48
CA VAL A 152 -13.85 18.83 -17.25
C VAL A 152 -14.97 17.98 -17.85
N ASN A 153 -14.72 17.33 -18.99
CA ASN A 153 -15.73 16.51 -19.67
C ASN A 153 -15.97 15.16 -19.00
N ARG A 154 -15.00 14.72 -18.18
CA ARG A 154 -15.07 13.48 -17.39
C ARG A 154 -15.25 13.72 -15.90
N ALA A 155 -15.39 14.99 -15.52
CA ALA A 155 -15.59 15.43 -14.13
C ALA A 155 -14.58 14.86 -13.13
N GLY A 156 -13.26 14.83 -13.47
CA GLY A 156 -12.27 14.32 -12.54
C GLY A 156 -10.88 14.12 -13.12
N ALA A 157 -10.09 13.26 -12.50
CA ALA A 157 -8.78 12.80 -12.93
C ALA A 157 -8.82 11.28 -13.14
N GLY A 158 -7.96 10.76 -14.03
CA GLY A 158 -7.80 9.32 -14.29
C GLY A 158 -6.49 8.78 -13.72
N GLY A 159 -6.09 7.58 -14.17
CA GLY A 159 -4.88 6.88 -13.74
C GLY A 159 -3.58 7.68 -13.87
N ASP A 160 -3.49 8.58 -14.86
CA ASP A 160 -2.35 9.50 -15.02
C ASP A 160 -2.14 10.39 -13.79
N GLY A 161 -3.22 10.75 -13.08
CA GLY A 161 -3.17 11.51 -11.84
C GLY A 161 -2.48 10.72 -10.72
N CYS A 162 -2.73 9.41 -10.64
CA CYS A 162 -2.07 8.51 -9.69
C CYS A 162 -0.56 8.46 -9.93
N VAL A 163 -0.16 8.27 -11.20
CA VAL A 163 1.26 8.22 -11.60
C VAL A 163 1.96 9.57 -11.33
N TYR A 164 1.30 10.70 -11.66
CA TYR A 164 1.85 12.02 -11.39
C TYR A 164 2.12 12.27 -9.91
N ILE A 165 1.16 11.95 -9.04
CA ILE A 165 1.30 12.13 -7.59
C ILE A 165 2.39 11.20 -7.03
N ALA A 166 2.44 9.94 -7.46
CA ALA A 166 3.49 9.02 -7.05
C ALA A 166 4.88 9.58 -7.36
N LYS A 167 5.08 10.08 -8.58
CA LYS A 167 6.35 10.70 -9.01
C LYS A 167 6.68 11.96 -8.20
N ARG A 168 5.69 12.84 -7.98
CA ARG A 168 5.88 14.10 -7.26
C ARG A 168 6.30 13.90 -5.80
N TYR A 169 5.74 12.90 -5.14
CA TYR A 169 6.03 12.57 -3.75
C TYR A 169 7.08 11.44 -3.61
N GLN A 170 7.65 10.96 -4.72
CA GLN A 170 8.63 9.86 -4.74
C GLN A 170 8.09 8.59 -4.04
N ILE A 171 6.81 8.30 -4.20
CA ILE A 171 6.14 7.10 -3.70
C ILE A 171 6.22 6.03 -4.79
N SER A 172 6.65 4.83 -4.44
CA SER A 172 6.59 3.70 -5.38
C SER A 172 5.14 3.34 -5.66
N ILE A 173 4.80 3.16 -6.94
CA ILE A 173 3.47 2.81 -7.43
C ILE A 173 3.55 1.59 -8.34
N GLU A 174 2.53 0.76 -8.28
CA GLU A 174 2.33 -0.40 -9.15
C GLU A 174 0.90 -0.39 -9.69
N GLY A 175 0.75 -0.65 -10.98
CA GLY A 175 -0.55 -0.78 -11.65
C GLY A 175 -0.74 -2.17 -12.23
N ASN A 176 -1.90 -2.40 -12.91
CA ASN A 176 -2.27 -3.70 -13.47
C ASN A 176 -2.19 -4.84 -12.42
N LEU A 177 -2.61 -4.55 -11.21
CA LEU A 177 -2.45 -5.46 -10.08
C LEU A 177 -3.35 -6.69 -10.21
N SER A 178 -2.78 -7.89 -10.00
CA SER A 178 -3.57 -9.06 -9.62
C SER A 178 -4.11 -8.90 -8.19
N ILE A 179 -5.15 -9.64 -7.85
CA ILE A 179 -5.72 -9.63 -6.50
C ILE A 179 -4.69 -10.07 -5.44
N GLU A 180 -3.83 -11.03 -5.79
CA GLU A 180 -2.75 -11.53 -4.93
C GLU A 180 -1.73 -10.44 -4.67
N ARG A 181 -1.36 -9.68 -5.72
CA ARG A 181 -0.40 -8.58 -5.57
C ARG A 181 -0.97 -7.44 -4.74
N ALA A 182 -2.23 -7.08 -4.95
CA ALA A 182 -2.93 -6.09 -4.13
C ALA A 182 -2.97 -6.51 -2.65
N ARG A 183 -3.25 -7.81 -2.38
CA ARG A 183 -3.23 -8.38 -1.05
C ARG A 183 -1.87 -8.23 -0.37
N LYS A 184 -0.78 -8.53 -1.07
CA LYS A 184 0.58 -8.40 -0.56
C LYS A 184 0.90 -6.93 -0.22
N ILE A 185 0.60 -5.99 -1.12
CA ILE A 185 0.81 -4.55 -0.88
C ILE A 185 0.13 -4.09 0.42
N LEU A 186 -1.12 -4.48 0.64
CA LEU A 186 -1.86 -4.10 1.85
C LEU A 186 -1.29 -4.76 3.13
N ARG A 187 -0.85 -6.01 3.04
CA ARG A 187 -0.18 -6.71 4.15
C ARG A 187 1.16 -6.07 4.52
N GLU A 188 1.85 -5.49 3.56
CA GLU A 188 3.10 -4.75 3.74
C GLU A 188 2.89 -3.32 4.29
N GLY A 189 1.65 -2.90 4.53
CA GLY A 189 1.34 -1.53 4.97
C GLY A 189 1.30 -0.51 3.84
N GLY A 190 1.14 -0.97 2.59
CA GLY A 190 0.76 -0.12 1.46
C GLY A 190 -0.73 0.15 1.43
N VAL A 191 -1.17 0.89 0.41
CA VAL A 191 -2.57 1.29 0.21
C VAL A 191 -2.94 1.21 -1.27
N LEU A 192 -4.26 1.15 -1.57
CA LEU A 192 -4.73 1.14 -2.94
C LEU A 192 -5.60 2.37 -3.24
N CYS A 193 -5.57 2.77 -4.51
CA CYS A 193 -6.47 3.72 -5.14
C CYS A 193 -7.23 2.92 -6.21
N CYS A 194 -8.55 2.87 -6.13
CA CYS A 194 -9.36 1.95 -6.93
C CYS A 194 -10.49 2.68 -7.62
N ALA A 195 -10.48 2.71 -8.95
CA ALA A 195 -11.60 3.17 -9.77
C ALA A 195 -12.65 2.06 -9.90
N MET A 196 -13.90 2.38 -9.56
CA MET A 196 -15.02 1.46 -9.46
C MET A 196 -16.09 1.74 -10.50
N ASN A 197 -16.69 0.68 -11.03
CA ASN A 197 -17.91 0.73 -11.82
C ASN A 197 -19.17 0.97 -10.97
N PRO A 198 -20.32 1.34 -11.59
CA PRO A 198 -21.61 1.36 -10.90
C PRO A 198 -21.89 0.07 -10.13
N GLY A 199 -22.31 0.22 -8.88
CA GLY A 199 -22.56 -0.90 -7.97
C GLY A 199 -22.64 -0.43 -6.52
N ILE A 200 -21.88 -1.07 -5.64
CA ILE A 200 -21.85 -0.69 -4.21
C ILE A 200 -21.23 0.69 -4.02
N PHE A 201 -20.17 1.01 -4.80
CA PHE A 201 -19.30 2.17 -4.54
C PHE A 201 -19.62 3.39 -5.39
N THR A 202 -20.53 3.31 -6.36
CA THR A 202 -20.96 4.47 -7.14
C THR A 202 -22.33 4.27 -7.78
N ALA A 203 -22.97 5.39 -8.15
CA ALA A 203 -24.26 5.41 -8.81
C ALA A 203 -24.17 5.00 -10.30
N PRO A 204 -25.28 4.57 -10.93
CA PRO A 204 -25.35 4.29 -12.35
C PRO A 204 -24.87 5.46 -13.22
N GLY A 205 -24.10 5.17 -14.27
CA GLY A 205 -23.64 6.15 -15.25
C GLY A 205 -22.33 6.88 -14.88
N TYR A 206 -21.73 6.57 -13.73
CA TYR A 206 -20.47 7.17 -13.29
C TYR A 206 -19.47 6.10 -12.88
N THR A 207 -18.19 6.42 -13.01
CA THR A 207 -17.14 5.72 -12.27
C THR A 207 -16.74 6.55 -11.04
N HIS A 208 -16.13 5.91 -10.04
CA HIS A 208 -15.79 6.57 -8.80
C HIS A 208 -14.50 6.01 -8.21
N GLU A 209 -13.71 6.85 -7.58
CA GLU A 209 -12.47 6.46 -6.93
C GLU A 209 -12.68 6.24 -5.44
N ILE A 210 -12.21 5.09 -4.93
CA ILE A 210 -12.23 4.76 -3.49
C ILE A 210 -10.82 4.54 -2.97
N PHE A 211 -10.62 4.79 -1.68
CA PHE A 211 -9.38 4.53 -0.95
C PHE A 211 -9.47 3.23 -0.20
N VAL A 212 -8.43 2.39 -0.35
CA VAL A 212 -8.36 1.09 0.32
C VAL A 212 -7.08 1.01 1.13
N MET A 213 -7.21 0.67 2.39
CA MET A 213 -6.10 0.49 3.32
C MET A 213 -6.37 -0.67 4.28
N ASN A 214 -5.39 -0.99 5.09
CA ASN A 214 -5.48 -2.04 6.11
C ASN A 214 -5.78 -3.43 5.53
N TYR A 215 -5.41 -4.45 6.25
CA TYR A 215 -5.67 -5.84 5.89
C TYR A 215 -5.96 -6.66 7.14
N ASP A 216 -6.96 -7.51 7.09
CA ASP A 216 -7.29 -8.46 8.15
C ASP A 216 -7.87 -9.73 7.55
N ASN A 217 -7.06 -10.80 7.46
CA ASN A 217 -7.48 -12.14 7.03
C ASN A 217 -8.36 -12.15 5.76
N GLY A 218 -7.90 -11.52 4.69
CA GLY A 218 -8.60 -11.46 3.38
C GLY A 218 -9.55 -10.27 3.23
N ARG A 219 -9.82 -9.51 4.30
CA ARG A 219 -10.64 -8.30 4.26
C ARG A 219 -9.78 -7.04 4.29
N VAL A 220 -10.26 -6.00 3.64
CA VAL A 220 -9.60 -4.69 3.53
C VAL A 220 -10.55 -3.58 3.95
N PHE A 221 -10.02 -2.53 4.52
CA PHE A 221 -10.84 -1.37 4.90
C PHE A 221 -10.97 -0.43 3.71
N VAL A 222 -12.20 -0.14 3.33
CA VAL A 222 -12.57 0.80 2.26
C VAL A 222 -13.07 2.09 2.87
N HIS A 223 -12.56 3.20 2.35
CA HIS A 223 -13.10 4.55 2.56
C HIS A 223 -13.60 5.11 1.23
N ASP A 224 -14.87 5.45 1.16
CA ASP A 224 -15.51 6.09 0.00
C ASP A 224 -15.54 7.59 0.20
N PRO A 225 -14.80 8.40 -0.58
CA PRO A 225 -14.71 9.84 -0.37
C PRO A 225 -16.00 10.60 -0.65
N TYR A 226 -16.96 10.02 -1.38
CA TYR A 226 -18.31 10.62 -1.58
C TYR A 226 -19.32 10.14 -0.55
N GLY A 227 -19.26 8.85 -0.18
CA GLY A 227 -20.18 8.21 0.74
C GLY A 227 -21.32 7.48 0.05
N TYR A 228 -21.13 6.96 -1.17
CA TYR A 228 -22.07 6.02 -1.80
C TYR A 228 -22.13 4.72 -1.00
N ALA A 229 -20.96 4.21 -0.59
CA ALA A 229 -20.84 3.08 0.30
C ALA A 229 -20.50 3.53 1.72
N ALA A 230 -20.89 2.71 2.71
CA ALA A 230 -20.40 2.88 4.07
C ALA A 230 -18.91 2.56 4.15
N ASP A 231 -18.14 3.33 4.91
CA ASP A 231 -16.78 2.96 5.25
C ASP A 231 -16.81 1.65 6.04
N GLY A 232 -15.92 0.73 5.72
CA GLY A 232 -15.91 -0.56 6.38
C GLY A 232 -15.02 -1.61 5.74
N TRP A 233 -15.17 -2.84 6.22
CA TRP A 233 -14.39 -3.98 5.80
C TRP A 233 -15.10 -4.76 4.68
N TYR A 234 -14.46 -4.85 3.54
CA TYR A 234 -14.92 -5.58 2.34
C TYR A 234 -13.90 -6.67 1.97
N SER A 235 -14.31 -7.65 1.16
CA SER A 235 -13.35 -8.57 0.56
C SER A 235 -12.68 -7.93 -0.66
N LEU A 236 -11.44 -8.31 -0.95
CA LEU A 236 -10.76 -7.88 -2.19
C LEU A 236 -11.51 -8.37 -3.44
N GLU A 237 -12.09 -9.56 -3.37
CA GLU A 237 -12.90 -10.14 -4.45
C GLU A 237 -14.08 -9.23 -4.82
N THR A 238 -14.74 -8.62 -3.82
CA THR A 238 -15.82 -7.64 -4.04
C THR A 238 -15.32 -6.42 -4.81
N LEU A 239 -14.14 -5.90 -4.46
CA LEU A 239 -13.56 -4.75 -5.15
C LEU A 239 -13.20 -5.12 -6.60
N TYR A 240 -12.54 -6.24 -6.81
CA TYR A 240 -12.12 -6.70 -8.14
C TYR A 240 -13.31 -7.01 -9.05
N ALA A 241 -14.41 -7.53 -8.51
CA ALA A 241 -15.64 -7.76 -9.26
C ALA A 241 -16.32 -6.46 -9.73
N GLN A 242 -16.06 -5.34 -9.05
CA GLN A 242 -16.65 -4.03 -9.34
C GLN A 242 -15.63 -3.00 -9.85
N GLN A 243 -14.40 -3.40 -10.12
CA GLN A 243 -13.39 -2.50 -10.68
C GLN A 243 -13.84 -1.89 -12.01
N SER A 244 -13.44 -0.66 -12.29
CA SER A 244 -13.83 0.04 -13.49
C SER A 244 -13.35 -0.67 -14.75
N ASN A 245 -14.22 -0.71 -15.77
CA ASN A 245 -13.90 -1.15 -17.11
C ASN A 245 -13.80 0.04 -18.10
N ASP A 246 -13.96 1.29 -17.64
CA ASP A 246 -13.79 2.48 -18.47
C ASP A 246 -12.32 2.59 -18.94
N ALA A 247 -12.15 2.90 -20.23
CA ALA A 247 -10.81 2.95 -20.83
C ALA A 247 -9.90 4.03 -20.23
N TRP A 248 -10.49 5.12 -19.72
CA TRP A 248 -9.73 6.20 -19.09
C TRP A 248 -9.25 5.83 -17.70
N ASP A 249 -10.09 5.17 -16.90
CA ASP A 249 -9.70 4.65 -15.59
C ASP A 249 -8.64 3.55 -15.70
N ARG A 250 -8.67 2.78 -16.78
CA ARG A 250 -7.70 1.71 -17.08
C ARG A 250 -6.41 2.21 -17.72
N SER A 251 -6.33 3.51 -18.03
CA SER A 251 -5.09 4.09 -18.55
C SER A 251 -3.97 4.05 -17.53
N SER A 252 -2.73 4.10 -18.00
CA SER A 252 -1.52 4.19 -17.15
C SER A 252 -1.34 3.09 -16.10
N GLY A 253 -2.05 1.95 -16.26
CA GLY A 253 -1.97 0.81 -15.34
C GLY A 253 -3.14 0.70 -14.35
N GLY A 254 -4.19 1.54 -14.50
CA GLY A 254 -5.42 1.39 -13.71
C GLY A 254 -6.22 0.13 -14.09
N PRO A 255 -7.37 -0.08 -13.47
CA PRO A 255 -8.12 0.80 -12.58
C PRO A 255 -7.72 0.72 -11.10
N ILE A 256 -6.85 -0.20 -10.72
CA ILE A 256 -6.37 -0.38 -9.33
C ILE A 256 -4.87 -0.13 -9.29
N PHE A 257 -4.48 0.85 -8.49
CA PHE A 257 -3.08 1.17 -8.22
C PHE A 257 -2.72 0.85 -6.78
N GLY A 258 -1.55 0.25 -6.58
CA GLY A 258 -0.95 0.06 -5.27
C GLY A 258 0.14 1.08 -5.01
N PHE A 259 0.13 1.68 -3.83
CA PHE A 259 1.13 2.62 -3.38
C PHE A 259 1.84 2.07 -2.16
N PHE A 260 3.16 2.08 -2.20
CA PHE A 260 3.97 1.52 -1.14
C PHE A 260 4.29 2.57 -0.07
N ASN A 261 4.24 2.15 1.17
CA ASN A 261 4.66 3.00 2.28
C ASN A 261 6.19 3.11 2.29
N LYS A 262 6.72 4.27 1.94
CA LYS A 262 8.17 4.50 1.84
C LYS A 262 8.89 4.54 3.19
N ARG A 263 8.14 4.57 4.29
CA ARG A 263 8.70 4.47 5.65
C ARG A 263 8.97 3.02 6.06
N ILE A 264 8.55 2.06 5.26
CA ILE A 264 8.72 0.63 5.49
C ILE A 264 9.79 0.10 4.54
N VAL A 265 10.92 -0.32 5.08
CA VAL A 265 11.98 -0.99 4.30
C VAL A 265 11.51 -2.38 3.92
N ARG A 266 11.70 -2.77 2.67
CA ARG A 266 11.26 -4.05 2.12
C ARG A 266 12.34 -4.68 1.26
N SER A 267 12.35 -6.03 1.23
CA SER A 267 13.10 -6.80 0.26
C SER A 267 12.30 -8.02 -0.17
N THR A 268 12.65 -8.59 -1.32
CA THR A 268 12.21 -9.93 -1.72
C THR A 268 13.16 -10.97 -1.15
N ALA A 269 12.66 -12.18 -0.88
CA ALA A 269 13.50 -13.33 -0.65
C ALA A 269 14.27 -13.61 -1.95
N GLY A 270 15.59 -13.64 -1.89
CA GLY A 270 16.47 -13.89 -3.00
C GLY A 270 16.72 -15.37 -3.19
#